data_6b0b425a5c5e96ebf8c1f88cf49b9e73
#
_entry.id   6b0b425a5c5e96ebf8c1f88cf49b9e73
#
_cell.length_a   1.000
_cell.length_b   1.000
_cell.length_c   1.000
_cell.angle_alpha   90.00
_cell.angle_beta   90.00
_cell.angle_gamma   90.00
#
_symmetry.space_group_name_H-M   'P 1'
#
loop_
_entity.id
_entity.type
_entity.pdbx_description
1 polymer ?
#
loop_
_entity_poly.entity_id
_entity_poly.type
_entity_poly.pdbx_seq_one_letter_code
_entity_poly.pdbx_strand_id
1 'polypeptide(L)'
;MSTWREISEQIKARIDSGEFQFGQRLPREAELGDEYSVSRSTIHRALEDLEKINYVESHKRGGTYVRKEPREKRHLVALIFDRVAKNFDFPSSEMIDGIKSILGNEYGLVLCDSNDMVEREANYLARMSRETDGIICFPIADQRDGTYLEKLHSLGFPLVVVDRIPVGFRGSSVVSDDRAATIASIQMLKEHGHRRIGFLGFHKETVSSAMGRYRAFLDSMQDCFGIDSEHLVRWIGREFEGNGDLLAKAVQDIFFSLAKGPDQITALYCMQDDIALKVMRAAEKFGIKIPDDLEVVSINEWPALELKRPWDLHRIVRKKYQIGVVAAELLKEQMNGINAESRNVQIEADFIPSISPSSCSSSGQTWSGAQKNQKEIIQ
;
A
#
# COMPACT_ATOMS: atom_id res chain seq x y z
N MET A 1 -15.22 -23.76 -24.77
CA MET A 1 -16.04 -24.48 -23.75
C MET A 1 -15.76 -23.84 -22.42
N SER A 2 -16.80 -23.35 -21.77
CA SER A 2 -16.64 -22.72 -20.43
C SER A 2 -16.12 -23.73 -19.40
N THR A 3 -15.17 -23.33 -18.61
CA THR A 3 -14.61 -24.17 -17.55
C THR A 3 -15.59 -24.25 -16.37
N TRP A 4 -15.48 -25.26 -15.53
CA TRP A 4 -16.31 -25.38 -14.32
C TRP A 4 -16.13 -24.15 -13.39
N ARG A 5 -14.96 -23.49 -13.39
CA ARG A 5 -14.68 -22.28 -12.61
C ARG A 5 -15.48 -21.09 -13.12
N GLU A 6 -15.49 -20.86 -14.43
CA GLU A 6 -16.30 -19.80 -15.04
C GLU A 6 -17.79 -19.96 -14.74
N ILE A 7 -18.27 -21.21 -14.73
CA ILE A 7 -19.67 -21.53 -14.40
C ILE A 7 -19.93 -21.30 -12.91
N SER A 8 -19.03 -21.72 -12.03
CA SER A 8 -19.11 -21.43 -10.59
C SER A 8 -19.26 -19.93 -10.34
N GLU A 9 -18.44 -19.11 -10.98
CA GLU A 9 -18.50 -17.65 -10.85
C GLU A 9 -19.79 -17.05 -11.46
N GLN A 10 -20.29 -17.56 -12.58
CA GLN A 10 -21.55 -17.10 -13.16
C GLN A 10 -22.75 -17.43 -12.27
N ILE A 11 -22.83 -18.65 -11.71
CA ILE A 11 -23.90 -19.03 -10.77
C ILE A 11 -23.78 -18.19 -9.49
N LYS A 12 -22.56 -17.97 -8.99
CA LYS A 12 -22.29 -17.08 -7.85
C LYS A 12 -22.81 -15.67 -8.10
N ALA A 13 -22.51 -15.09 -9.26
CA ALA A 13 -22.98 -13.75 -9.64
C ALA A 13 -24.51 -13.68 -9.68
N ARG A 14 -25.20 -14.72 -10.16
CA ARG A 14 -26.68 -14.80 -10.17
C ARG A 14 -27.28 -14.91 -8.76
N ILE A 15 -26.57 -15.57 -7.83
CA ILE A 15 -26.97 -15.61 -6.43
C ILE A 15 -26.73 -14.23 -5.78
N ASP A 16 -25.57 -13.62 -6.01
CA ASP A 16 -25.23 -12.30 -5.46
C ASP A 16 -26.13 -11.17 -6.00
N SER A 17 -26.61 -11.28 -7.26
CA SER A 17 -27.59 -10.35 -7.86
C SER A 17 -29.03 -10.56 -7.36
N GLY A 18 -29.29 -11.64 -6.61
CA GLY A 18 -30.64 -11.99 -6.14
C GLY A 18 -31.51 -12.69 -7.20
N GLU A 19 -30.97 -13.06 -8.36
CA GLU A 19 -31.70 -13.86 -9.35
C GLU A 19 -32.05 -15.23 -8.80
N PHE A 20 -31.13 -15.86 -8.06
CA PHE A 20 -31.39 -17.02 -7.22
C PHE A 20 -31.48 -16.59 -5.75
N GLN A 21 -32.68 -16.68 -5.17
CA GLN A 21 -32.95 -16.20 -3.81
C GLN A 21 -32.50 -17.20 -2.73
N PHE A 22 -32.23 -16.71 -1.53
CA PHE A 22 -31.93 -17.52 -0.35
C PHE A 22 -33.03 -18.56 -0.11
N GLY A 23 -32.61 -19.81 0.11
CA GLY A 23 -33.52 -20.94 0.28
C GLY A 23 -34.14 -21.45 -1.03
N GLN A 24 -33.92 -20.77 -2.16
CA GLN A 24 -34.41 -21.22 -3.46
C GLN A 24 -33.65 -22.46 -3.92
N ARG A 25 -34.37 -23.40 -4.50
CA ARG A 25 -33.76 -24.52 -5.17
C ARG A 25 -33.20 -24.07 -6.52
N LEU A 26 -31.92 -24.35 -6.75
CA LEU A 26 -31.30 -24.15 -8.07
C LEU A 26 -31.91 -25.12 -9.11
N PRO A 27 -31.89 -24.75 -10.40
CA PRO A 27 -32.19 -25.67 -11.47
C PRO A 27 -31.36 -26.96 -11.34
N ARG A 28 -31.89 -28.07 -11.87
CA ARG A 28 -31.17 -29.35 -11.82
C ARG A 28 -29.88 -29.27 -12.62
N GLU A 29 -28.89 -30.09 -12.22
CA GLU A 29 -27.59 -30.13 -12.93
C GLU A 29 -27.73 -30.35 -14.44
N ALA A 30 -28.76 -31.08 -14.89
CA ALA A 30 -29.05 -31.27 -16.30
C ALA A 30 -29.55 -29.97 -16.97
N GLU A 31 -30.46 -29.24 -16.32
CA GLU A 31 -30.99 -27.96 -16.78
C GLU A 31 -29.92 -26.89 -16.86
N LEU A 32 -29.06 -26.81 -15.83
CA LEU A 32 -27.89 -25.92 -15.87
C LEU A 32 -26.90 -26.37 -16.95
N GLY A 33 -26.71 -27.67 -17.16
CA GLY A 33 -25.86 -28.20 -18.23
C GLY A 33 -26.33 -27.75 -19.62
N ASP A 34 -27.64 -27.81 -19.85
CA ASP A 34 -28.25 -27.34 -21.10
C ASP A 34 -28.12 -25.81 -21.25
N GLU A 35 -28.38 -25.04 -20.19
CA GLU A 35 -28.31 -23.59 -20.17
C GLU A 35 -26.88 -23.09 -20.46
N TYR A 36 -25.87 -23.67 -19.82
CA TYR A 36 -24.46 -23.29 -20.01
C TYR A 36 -23.76 -24.04 -21.16
N SER A 37 -24.48 -24.94 -21.87
CA SER A 37 -23.91 -25.78 -22.92
C SER A 37 -22.68 -26.58 -22.52
N VAL A 38 -22.72 -27.18 -21.31
CA VAL A 38 -21.65 -28.00 -20.74
C VAL A 38 -22.16 -29.33 -20.19
N SER A 39 -21.22 -30.23 -19.90
CA SER A 39 -21.56 -31.52 -19.32
C SER A 39 -22.11 -31.41 -17.90
N ARG A 40 -22.98 -32.35 -17.51
CA ARG A 40 -23.47 -32.46 -16.13
C ARG A 40 -22.34 -32.54 -15.10
N SER A 41 -21.24 -33.23 -15.41
CA SER A 41 -20.08 -33.33 -14.53
C SER A 41 -19.37 -32.00 -14.32
N THR A 42 -19.40 -31.12 -15.32
CA THR A 42 -18.86 -29.74 -15.22
C THR A 42 -19.70 -28.90 -14.27
N ILE A 43 -21.05 -28.99 -14.38
CA ILE A 43 -21.97 -28.32 -13.43
C ILE A 43 -21.81 -28.88 -12.02
N HIS A 44 -21.75 -30.20 -11.88
CA HIS A 44 -21.54 -30.82 -10.56
C HIS A 44 -20.30 -30.26 -9.84
N ARG A 45 -19.18 -30.17 -10.56
CA ARG A 45 -17.93 -29.61 -10.04
C ARG A 45 -18.05 -28.13 -9.69
N ALA A 46 -18.79 -27.34 -10.48
CA ALA A 46 -19.07 -25.95 -10.18
C ALA A 46 -19.92 -25.77 -8.91
N LEU A 47 -20.93 -26.62 -8.73
CA LEU A 47 -21.77 -26.61 -7.53
C LEU A 47 -21.03 -27.11 -6.28
N GLU A 48 -20.15 -28.12 -6.40
CA GLU A 48 -19.26 -28.55 -5.31
C GLU A 48 -18.33 -27.39 -4.86
N ASP A 49 -17.86 -26.58 -5.80
CA ASP A 49 -17.02 -25.43 -5.50
C ASP A 49 -17.81 -24.36 -4.73
N LEU A 50 -19.04 -24.06 -5.18
CA LEU A 50 -19.97 -23.17 -4.47
C LEU A 50 -20.38 -23.69 -3.09
N GLU A 51 -20.48 -25.00 -2.91
CA GLU A 51 -20.78 -25.60 -1.61
C GLU A 51 -19.62 -25.44 -0.62
N LYS A 52 -18.37 -25.59 -1.08
CA LYS A 52 -17.16 -25.36 -0.25
C LYS A 52 -17.10 -23.95 0.31
N ILE A 53 -17.61 -22.95 -0.44
CA ILE A 53 -17.65 -21.57 -0.02
C ILE A 53 -19.01 -21.15 0.57
N ASN A 54 -19.87 -22.12 0.93
CA ASN A 54 -21.20 -21.95 1.57
C ASN A 54 -22.21 -21.09 0.77
N TYR A 55 -22.09 -21.02 -0.55
CA TYR A 55 -23.09 -20.35 -1.40
C TYR A 55 -24.31 -21.23 -1.64
N VAL A 56 -24.12 -22.53 -1.70
CA VAL A 56 -25.18 -23.51 -1.89
C VAL A 56 -25.04 -24.66 -0.92
N GLU A 57 -26.11 -25.44 -0.76
CA GLU A 57 -26.14 -26.67 0.03
C GLU A 57 -26.82 -27.77 -0.78
N SER A 58 -26.14 -28.90 -0.95
CA SER A 58 -26.64 -30.06 -1.69
C SER A 58 -27.26 -31.11 -0.76
N HIS A 59 -28.51 -31.45 -0.99
CA HIS A 59 -29.22 -32.51 -0.27
C HIS A 59 -29.32 -33.80 -1.09
N LYS A 60 -28.93 -34.93 -0.52
CA LYS A 60 -28.85 -36.28 -1.19
C LYS A 60 -30.06 -36.70 -2.03
N ARG A 61 -31.24 -36.14 -1.80
CA ARG A 61 -32.48 -36.41 -2.59
C ARG A 61 -33.30 -35.14 -2.85
N GLY A 62 -32.83 -34.00 -2.43
CA GLY A 62 -33.57 -32.73 -2.47
C GLY A 62 -33.12 -31.77 -3.56
N GLY A 63 -31.93 -31.92 -4.12
CA GLY A 63 -31.29 -30.96 -5.02
C GLY A 63 -30.40 -29.97 -4.29
N THR A 64 -29.91 -28.98 -5.01
CA THR A 64 -29.04 -27.94 -4.48
C THR A 64 -29.85 -26.67 -4.20
N TYR A 65 -29.67 -26.07 -3.04
CA TYR A 65 -30.37 -24.89 -2.58
C TYR A 65 -29.38 -23.73 -2.32
N VAL A 66 -29.83 -22.51 -2.60
CA VAL A 66 -29.06 -21.31 -2.27
C VAL A 66 -29.02 -21.12 -0.76
N ARG A 67 -27.82 -21.09 -0.19
CA ARG A 67 -27.57 -20.96 1.24
C ARG A 67 -27.20 -19.54 1.66
N LYS A 68 -26.68 -18.74 0.75
CA LYS A 68 -26.31 -17.36 1.02
C LYS A 68 -27.50 -16.44 0.79
N GLU A 69 -27.88 -15.69 1.81
CA GLU A 69 -28.80 -14.56 1.64
C GLU A 69 -28.15 -13.54 0.68
N PRO A 70 -28.92 -12.98 -0.28
CA PRO A 70 -28.46 -11.85 -1.04
C PRO A 70 -27.97 -10.78 -0.08
N ARG A 71 -26.71 -10.39 -0.19
CA ARG A 71 -26.19 -9.34 0.66
C ARG A 71 -26.85 -8.04 0.25
N GLU A 72 -27.77 -7.52 1.09
CA GLU A 72 -28.27 -6.18 0.87
C GLU A 72 -27.08 -5.23 0.78
N LYS A 73 -27.01 -4.48 -0.35
CA LYS A 73 -25.99 -3.44 -0.50
C LYS A 73 -26.18 -2.41 0.60
N ARG A 74 -25.18 -2.25 1.44
CA ARG A 74 -25.20 -1.28 2.54
C ARG A 74 -24.74 0.09 2.09
N HIS A 75 -24.19 0.16 0.86
CA HIS A 75 -23.59 1.37 0.31
C HIS A 75 -22.49 1.94 1.22
N LEU A 76 -21.73 1.05 1.87
CA LEU A 76 -20.64 1.39 2.77
C LEU A 76 -19.36 0.62 2.38
N VAL A 77 -18.24 1.32 2.41
CA VAL A 77 -16.89 0.74 2.27
C VAL A 77 -16.08 1.11 3.50
N ALA A 78 -15.42 0.13 4.12
CA ALA A 78 -14.53 0.39 5.23
C ALA A 78 -13.09 0.66 4.74
N LEU A 79 -12.48 1.69 5.32
CA LEU A 79 -11.05 1.97 5.22
C LEU A 79 -10.42 1.65 6.57
N ILE A 80 -9.62 0.59 6.64
CA ILE A 80 -8.95 0.16 7.88
C ILE A 80 -7.48 0.58 7.78
N PHE A 81 -7.06 1.44 8.70
CA PHE A 81 -5.69 1.96 8.77
C PHE A 81 -4.92 1.34 9.93
N ASP A 82 -3.63 1.13 9.75
CA ASP A 82 -2.69 0.76 10.82
C ASP A 82 -2.63 1.86 11.89
N ARG A 83 -2.58 3.11 11.47
CA ARG A 83 -2.62 4.27 12.35
C ARG A 83 -3.21 5.48 11.65
N VAL A 84 -4.21 6.09 12.24
CA VAL A 84 -4.63 7.45 11.90
C VAL A 84 -3.79 8.42 12.74
N ALA A 85 -3.05 9.31 12.09
CA ALA A 85 -2.10 10.19 12.78
C ALA A 85 -2.75 10.99 13.90
N LYS A 86 -2.07 11.05 15.06
CA LYS A 86 -2.57 11.72 16.26
C LYS A 86 -2.75 13.24 16.13
N ASN A 87 -2.21 13.86 15.07
CA ASN A 87 -2.12 15.32 14.92
C ASN A 87 -2.73 15.86 13.63
N PHE A 88 -3.87 15.35 13.20
CA PHE A 88 -4.58 15.83 11.98
C PHE A 88 -3.84 15.66 10.64
N ASP A 89 -2.61 15.18 10.67
CA ASP A 89 -1.88 14.84 9.45
C ASP A 89 -2.36 13.49 8.95
N PHE A 90 -3.46 13.51 8.21
CA PHE A 90 -3.93 12.35 7.48
C PHE A 90 -2.88 12.03 6.40
N PRO A 91 -1.95 11.06 6.60
CA PRO A 91 -0.96 10.76 5.58
C PRO A 91 -1.59 10.20 4.31
N SER A 92 -2.90 10.11 4.30
CA SER A 92 -3.70 9.46 3.27
C SER A 92 -4.85 10.30 2.73
N SER A 93 -4.88 11.63 2.98
CA SER A 93 -5.95 12.48 2.43
C SER A 93 -6.04 12.34 0.90
N GLU A 94 -4.92 12.41 0.19
CA GLU A 94 -4.87 12.22 -1.26
C GLU A 94 -5.38 10.84 -1.70
N MET A 95 -5.06 9.79 -0.94
CA MET A 95 -5.53 8.43 -1.24
C MET A 95 -7.03 8.31 -0.99
N ILE A 96 -7.54 8.89 0.08
CA ILE A 96 -8.99 8.95 0.35
C ILE A 96 -9.71 9.72 -0.76
N ASP A 97 -9.14 10.82 -1.25
CA ASP A 97 -9.71 11.57 -2.37
C ASP A 97 -9.71 10.74 -3.66
N GLY A 98 -8.65 9.98 -3.92
CA GLY A 98 -8.61 9.00 -5.01
C GLY A 98 -9.71 7.93 -4.87
N ILE A 99 -9.89 7.36 -3.68
CA ILE A 99 -10.94 6.39 -3.39
C ILE A 99 -12.32 7.00 -3.62
N LYS A 100 -12.58 8.19 -3.10
CA LYS A 100 -13.85 8.92 -3.26
C LYS A 100 -14.16 9.24 -4.71
N SER A 101 -13.15 9.54 -5.53
CA SER A 101 -13.34 9.85 -6.95
C SER A 101 -13.96 8.67 -7.74
N ILE A 102 -13.74 7.43 -7.31
CA ILE A 102 -14.25 6.21 -7.93
C ILE A 102 -15.54 5.73 -7.28
N LEU A 103 -15.61 5.74 -5.95
CA LEU A 103 -16.81 5.32 -5.22
C LEU A 103 -17.94 6.35 -5.31
N GLY A 104 -17.61 7.61 -5.51
CA GLY A 104 -18.54 8.72 -5.68
C GLY A 104 -19.49 8.87 -4.48
N ASN A 105 -20.73 9.25 -4.79
CA ASN A 105 -21.80 9.36 -3.79
C ASN A 105 -22.54 8.03 -3.57
N GLU A 106 -22.16 6.96 -4.28
CA GLU A 106 -22.82 5.66 -4.17
C GLU A 106 -22.45 4.97 -2.84
N TYR A 107 -21.23 5.18 -2.33
CA TYR A 107 -20.74 4.53 -1.13
C TYR A 107 -20.29 5.55 -0.07
N GLY A 108 -20.79 5.37 1.15
CA GLY A 108 -20.23 6.04 2.33
C GLY A 108 -18.94 5.36 2.78
N LEU A 109 -18.01 6.12 3.38
CA LEU A 109 -16.73 5.60 3.89
C LEU A 109 -16.78 5.50 5.42
N VAL A 110 -16.39 4.35 5.96
CA VAL A 110 -16.21 4.09 7.38
C VAL A 110 -14.72 4.01 7.69
N LEU A 111 -14.19 4.95 8.46
CA LEU A 111 -12.78 4.98 8.85
C LEU A 111 -12.57 4.20 10.14
N CYS A 112 -11.62 3.24 10.13
CA CYS A 112 -11.25 2.42 11.28
C CYS A 112 -9.75 2.57 11.55
N ASP A 113 -9.40 2.91 12.79
CA ASP A 113 -8.02 3.07 13.27
C ASP A 113 -7.60 1.89 14.14
N SER A 114 -6.71 1.05 13.64
CA SER A 114 -6.17 -0.10 14.38
C SER A 114 -5.12 0.31 15.43
N ASN A 115 -4.57 1.52 15.31
CA ASN A 115 -3.54 2.06 16.21
C ASN A 115 -2.37 1.08 16.43
N ASP A 116 -1.88 0.45 15.35
CA ASP A 116 -0.84 -0.58 15.33
C ASP A 116 -1.13 -1.82 16.20
N MET A 117 -2.40 -2.09 16.50
CA MET A 117 -2.81 -3.26 17.29
C MET A 117 -3.43 -4.32 16.39
N VAL A 118 -2.75 -5.45 16.21
CA VAL A 118 -3.19 -6.55 15.33
C VAL A 118 -4.55 -7.11 15.73
N GLU A 119 -4.81 -7.24 17.03
CA GLU A 119 -6.11 -7.70 17.53
C GLU A 119 -7.24 -6.72 17.20
N ARG A 120 -6.94 -5.42 17.17
CA ARG A 120 -7.90 -4.38 16.82
C ARG A 120 -8.18 -4.38 15.32
N GLU A 121 -7.16 -4.54 14.48
CA GLU A 121 -7.32 -4.72 13.04
C GLU A 121 -8.17 -5.96 12.76
N ALA A 122 -7.88 -7.11 13.37
CA ALA A 122 -8.66 -8.33 13.21
C ALA A 122 -10.13 -8.15 13.61
N ASN A 123 -10.40 -7.41 14.70
CA ASN A 123 -11.76 -7.08 15.14
C ASN A 123 -12.48 -6.19 14.12
N TYR A 124 -11.81 -5.18 13.55
CA TYR A 124 -12.38 -4.35 12.50
C TYR A 124 -12.63 -5.16 11.23
N LEU A 125 -11.70 -6.00 10.79
CA LEU A 125 -11.89 -6.88 9.64
C LEU A 125 -13.13 -7.78 9.84
N ALA A 126 -13.25 -8.43 11.00
CA ALA A 126 -14.39 -9.28 11.33
C ALA A 126 -15.72 -8.52 11.41
N ARG A 127 -15.71 -7.30 11.92
CA ARG A 127 -16.91 -6.46 12.06
C ARG A 127 -17.30 -5.84 10.73
N MET A 128 -16.37 -5.17 10.06
CA MET A 128 -16.65 -4.45 8.81
C MET A 128 -17.00 -5.42 7.67
N SER A 129 -16.47 -6.64 7.69
CA SER A 129 -16.91 -7.67 6.75
C SER A 129 -18.41 -8.00 6.84
N ARG A 130 -19.07 -7.69 7.92
CA ARG A 130 -20.52 -7.84 8.11
C ARG A 130 -21.33 -6.56 7.88
N GLU A 131 -20.71 -5.40 8.12
CA GLU A 131 -21.37 -4.09 8.14
C GLU A 131 -21.14 -3.26 6.85
N THR A 132 -20.23 -3.68 5.97
CA THR A 132 -19.89 -2.94 4.74
C THR A 132 -19.88 -3.85 3.52
N ASP A 133 -19.91 -3.29 2.31
CA ASP A 133 -19.90 -4.04 1.07
C ASP A 133 -18.48 -4.44 0.64
N GLY A 134 -17.47 -3.73 1.11
CA GLY A 134 -16.08 -4.01 0.84
C GLY A 134 -15.13 -3.31 1.81
N ILE A 135 -13.87 -3.73 1.81
CA ILE A 135 -12.81 -3.20 2.67
C ILE A 135 -11.59 -2.83 1.82
N ILE A 136 -11.04 -1.64 2.05
CA ILE A 136 -9.67 -1.29 1.68
C ILE A 136 -8.87 -1.25 2.98
N CYS A 137 -7.81 -2.06 3.08
CA CYS A 137 -7.03 -2.22 4.29
C CYS A 137 -5.58 -1.77 4.09
N PHE A 138 -5.10 -0.93 5.01
CA PHE A 138 -3.68 -0.63 5.23
C PHE A 138 -3.18 -1.53 6.37
N PRO A 139 -2.68 -2.72 6.08
CA PRO A 139 -2.40 -3.69 7.10
C PRO A 139 -1.19 -3.30 7.94
N ILE A 140 -1.20 -3.70 9.21
CA ILE A 140 -0.05 -3.56 10.12
C ILE A 140 1.16 -4.36 9.61
N ALA A 141 0.91 -5.36 8.75
CA ALA A 141 1.91 -6.25 8.15
C ALA A 141 2.67 -7.13 9.16
N ASP A 142 1.99 -7.53 10.23
CA ASP A 142 2.39 -8.65 11.08
C ASP A 142 2.03 -9.99 10.40
N GLN A 143 2.71 -11.09 10.74
CA GLN A 143 2.40 -12.41 10.19
C GLN A 143 0.94 -12.85 10.42
N ARG A 144 0.33 -12.42 11.54
CA ARG A 144 -1.06 -12.71 11.87
C ARG A 144 -2.06 -11.95 10.98
N ASP A 145 -1.68 -10.77 10.50
CA ASP A 145 -2.53 -9.96 9.61
C ASP A 145 -2.82 -10.69 8.31
N GLY A 146 -1.79 -11.29 7.69
CA GLY A 146 -1.94 -12.09 6.47
C GLY A 146 -2.97 -13.20 6.63
N THR A 147 -3.03 -13.83 7.80
CA THR A 147 -3.99 -14.92 8.08
C THR A 147 -5.44 -14.43 8.11
N TYR A 148 -5.72 -13.31 8.74
CA TYR A 148 -7.09 -12.75 8.81
C TYR A 148 -7.56 -12.22 7.45
N LEU A 149 -6.71 -11.50 6.75
CA LEU A 149 -6.99 -10.96 5.42
C LEU A 149 -7.19 -12.08 4.40
N GLU A 150 -6.32 -13.10 4.42
CA GLU A 150 -6.44 -14.27 3.54
C GLU A 150 -7.72 -15.07 3.81
N LYS A 151 -8.14 -15.16 5.08
CA LYS A 151 -9.42 -15.79 5.42
C LYS A 151 -10.61 -15.06 4.80
N LEU A 152 -10.64 -13.72 4.87
CA LEU A 152 -11.71 -12.93 4.26
C LEU A 152 -11.68 -13.04 2.72
N HIS A 153 -10.49 -12.98 2.13
CA HIS A 153 -10.30 -13.20 0.70
C HIS A 153 -10.80 -14.57 0.25
N SER A 154 -10.42 -15.64 0.97
CA SER A 154 -10.85 -17.03 0.67
C SER A 154 -12.37 -17.22 0.78
N LEU A 155 -13.04 -16.40 1.59
CA LEU A 155 -14.51 -16.38 1.69
C LEU A 155 -15.17 -15.54 0.58
N GLY A 156 -14.39 -15.03 -0.37
CA GLY A 156 -14.88 -14.20 -1.48
C GLY A 156 -15.41 -12.83 -1.05
N PHE A 157 -14.98 -12.31 0.11
CA PHE A 157 -15.34 -10.97 0.53
C PHE A 157 -14.56 -9.92 -0.26
N PRO A 158 -15.19 -8.83 -0.79
CA PRO A 158 -14.50 -7.77 -1.50
C PRO A 158 -13.45 -7.08 -0.61
N LEU A 159 -12.18 -7.29 -0.94
CA LEU A 159 -11.05 -6.83 -0.13
C LEU A 159 -9.86 -6.47 -1.00
N VAL A 160 -9.31 -5.28 -0.78
CA VAL A 160 -8.06 -4.82 -1.40
C VAL A 160 -7.12 -4.34 -0.30
N VAL A 161 -5.87 -4.78 -0.31
CA VAL A 161 -4.83 -4.23 0.57
C VAL A 161 -4.02 -3.16 -0.16
N VAL A 162 -3.55 -2.16 0.58
CA VAL A 162 -2.77 -1.05 0.02
C VAL A 162 -1.50 -0.81 0.83
N ASP A 163 -0.50 -0.19 0.20
CA ASP A 163 0.79 0.22 0.77
C ASP A 163 1.75 -0.94 1.07
N ARG A 164 1.29 -2.03 1.65
CA ARG A 164 2.11 -3.19 2.00
C ARG A 164 1.32 -4.49 1.89
N ILE A 165 2.01 -5.59 1.61
CA ILE A 165 1.39 -6.91 1.44
C ILE A 165 1.81 -7.78 2.62
N PRO A 166 0.88 -8.21 3.49
CA PRO A 166 1.18 -9.11 4.59
C PRO A 166 1.62 -10.49 4.11
N VAL A 167 2.44 -11.16 4.91
CA VAL A 167 2.90 -12.52 4.60
C VAL A 167 1.71 -13.46 4.52
N GLY A 168 1.61 -14.20 3.41
CA GLY A 168 0.54 -15.19 3.18
C GLY A 168 -0.74 -14.66 2.56
N PHE A 169 -0.88 -13.35 2.37
CA PHE A 169 -2.02 -12.77 1.65
C PHE A 169 -1.87 -12.95 0.13
N ARG A 170 -2.94 -13.40 -0.54
CA ARG A 170 -2.99 -13.70 -1.98
C ARG A 170 -4.06 -12.90 -2.72
N GLY A 171 -4.81 -12.08 -2.01
CA GLY A 171 -5.85 -11.22 -2.59
C GLY A 171 -5.26 -10.03 -3.37
N SER A 172 -6.14 -9.16 -3.85
CA SER A 172 -5.74 -7.97 -4.62
C SER A 172 -5.01 -6.96 -3.75
N SER A 173 -3.95 -6.36 -4.32
CA SER A 173 -3.16 -5.34 -3.65
C SER A 173 -2.76 -4.21 -4.59
N VAL A 174 -2.59 -3.01 -4.01
CA VAL A 174 -2.04 -1.83 -4.70
C VAL A 174 -0.93 -1.23 -3.84
N VAL A 175 0.30 -1.26 -4.34
CA VAL A 175 1.48 -0.79 -3.59
C VAL A 175 2.28 0.22 -4.41
N SER A 176 3.09 1.03 -3.73
CA SER A 176 4.07 1.88 -4.39
C SER A 176 5.28 1.06 -4.82
N ASP A 177 5.75 1.26 -6.04
CA ASP A 177 7.07 0.82 -6.47
C ASP A 177 8.07 1.99 -6.32
N ASP A 178 8.83 1.93 -5.24
CA ASP A 178 9.83 2.96 -4.91
C ASP A 178 11.22 2.62 -5.51
N ARG A 179 11.36 1.46 -6.20
CA ARG A 179 12.67 0.94 -6.65
C ARG A 179 13.35 1.85 -7.67
N ALA A 180 12.66 2.20 -8.75
CA ALA A 180 13.22 3.03 -9.81
C ALA A 180 13.63 4.41 -9.28
N ALA A 181 12.80 5.02 -8.42
CA ALA A 181 13.08 6.30 -7.79
C ALA A 181 14.27 6.22 -6.82
N THR A 182 14.42 5.11 -6.09
CA THR A 182 15.58 4.86 -5.23
C THR A 182 16.87 4.76 -6.06
N ILE A 183 16.87 3.99 -7.15
CA ILE A 183 18.02 3.88 -8.06
C ILE A 183 18.43 5.26 -8.59
N ALA A 184 17.45 6.03 -9.09
CA ALA A 184 17.69 7.37 -9.62
C ALA A 184 18.29 8.31 -8.55
N SER A 185 17.82 8.23 -7.30
CA SER A 185 18.33 9.05 -6.20
C SER A 185 19.79 8.70 -5.85
N ILE A 186 20.14 7.43 -5.78
CA ILE A 186 21.52 6.99 -5.49
C ILE A 186 22.48 7.33 -6.64
N GLN A 187 22.01 7.19 -7.89
CA GLN A 187 22.79 7.58 -9.05
C GLN A 187 23.07 9.07 -9.07
N MET A 188 22.09 9.93 -8.78
CA MET A 188 22.26 11.38 -8.64
C MET A 188 23.29 11.70 -7.54
N LEU A 189 23.17 11.08 -6.36
CA LEU A 189 24.14 11.29 -5.28
C LEU A 189 25.57 10.89 -5.71
N LYS A 190 25.71 9.81 -6.50
CA LYS A 190 27.01 9.41 -7.10
C LYS A 190 27.55 10.49 -8.05
N GLU A 191 26.68 11.06 -8.91
CA GLU A 191 27.05 12.14 -9.85
C GLU A 191 27.48 13.41 -9.12
N HIS A 192 26.88 13.69 -7.94
CA HIS A 192 27.30 14.77 -7.02
C HIS A 192 28.61 14.46 -6.28
N GLY A 193 29.21 13.29 -6.48
CA GLY A 193 30.49 12.90 -5.91
C GLY A 193 30.42 12.17 -4.58
N HIS A 194 29.24 11.89 -4.08
CA HIS A 194 29.08 11.11 -2.85
C HIS A 194 29.50 9.66 -3.04
N ARG A 195 30.17 9.11 -2.03
CA ARG A 195 30.64 7.72 -1.99
C ARG A 195 30.19 6.97 -0.73
N ARG A 196 30.03 7.69 0.36
CA ARG A 196 29.54 7.17 1.63
C ARG A 196 28.14 7.70 1.88
N ILE A 197 27.16 6.90 1.48
CA ILE A 197 25.72 7.19 1.58
C ILE A 197 25.17 6.30 2.68
N GLY A 198 24.68 6.91 3.77
CA GLY A 198 24.05 6.19 4.86
C GLY A 198 22.59 5.85 4.55
N PHE A 199 22.08 4.81 5.21
CA PHE A 199 20.65 4.49 5.24
C PHE A 199 20.14 4.57 6.67
N LEU A 200 19.00 5.22 6.87
CA LEU A 200 18.32 5.31 8.16
C LEU A 200 16.84 4.95 8.03
N GLY A 201 16.41 3.94 8.75
CA GLY A 201 15.05 3.44 8.70
C GLY A 201 14.58 2.78 9.99
N PHE A 202 13.26 2.48 10.06
CA PHE A 202 12.73 1.64 11.13
C PHE A 202 12.96 0.17 10.83
N HIS A 203 13.34 -0.60 11.84
CA HIS A 203 13.50 -2.05 11.73
C HIS A 203 12.14 -2.74 11.65
N LYS A 204 11.74 -3.08 10.43
CA LYS A 204 10.43 -3.65 10.12
C LYS A 204 10.57 -4.85 9.16
N GLU A 205 11.11 -5.96 9.65
CA GLU A 205 11.36 -7.17 8.83
C GLU A 205 10.11 -7.75 8.17
N THR A 206 8.94 -7.60 8.81
CA THR A 206 7.66 -8.12 8.31
C THR A 206 6.93 -7.15 7.38
N VAL A 207 7.43 -5.91 7.22
CA VAL A 207 6.79 -4.89 6.39
C VAL A 207 7.40 -4.89 5.00
N SER A 208 6.64 -5.33 4.00
CA SER A 208 7.12 -5.52 2.62
C SER A 208 7.66 -4.23 1.99
N SER A 209 6.99 -3.08 2.22
CA SER A 209 7.42 -1.78 1.71
C SER A 209 8.74 -1.32 2.32
N ALA A 210 8.94 -1.51 3.64
CA ALA A 210 10.19 -1.17 4.32
C ALA A 210 11.37 -2.02 3.80
N MET A 211 11.17 -3.32 3.68
CA MET A 211 12.20 -4.23 3.18
C MET A 211 12.46 -4.02 1.68
N GLY A 212 11.45 -3.64 0.91
CA GLY A 212 11.61 -3.27 -0.51
C GLY A 212 12.54 -2.06 -0.69
N ARG A 213 12.34 -1.01 0.10
CA ARG A 213 13.20 0.20 0.12
C ARG A 213 14.63 -0.10 0.51
N TYR A 214 14.80 -0.88 1.59
CA TYR A 214 16.11 -1.30 2.05
C TYR A 214 16.87 -2.10 0.98
N ARG A 215 16.24 -3.10 0.36
CA ARG A 215 16.85 -3.89 -0.71
C ARG A 215 17.19 -3.03 -1.93
N ALA A 216 16.27 -2.15 -2.34
CA ALA A 216 16.53 -1.23 -3.45
C ALA A 216 17.74 -0.32 -3.18
N PHE A 217 17.92 0.16 -1.93
CA PHE A 217 19.09 0.91 -1.52
C PHE A 217 20.37 0.08 -1.63
N LEU A 218 20.42 -1.13 -1.05
CA LEU A 218 21.62 -1.98 -1.10
C LEU A 218 21.98 -2.36 -2.53
N ASP A 219 21.01 -2.78 -3.33
CA ASP A 219 21.22 -3.12 -4.74
C ASP A 219 21.80 -1.91 -5.51
N SER A 220 21.22 -0.70 -5.28
CA SER A 220 21.70 0.52 -5.92
C SER A 220 23.13 0.88 -5.51
N MET A 221 23.49 0.69 -4.24
CA MET A 221 24.86 0.92 -3.74
C MET A 221 25.84 -0.08 -4.37
N GLN A 222 25.46 -1.35 -4.46
CA GLN A 222 26.27 -2.37 -5.12
C GLN A 222 26.46 -2.06 -6.62
N ASP A 223 25.38 -1.73 -7.33
CA ASP A 223 25.42 -1.43 -8.77
C ASP A 223 26.22 -0.14 -9.08
N CYS A 224 26.07 0.89 -8.24
CA CYS A 224 26.74 2.16 -8.44
C CYS A 224 28.22 2.16 -8.03
N PHE A 225 28.55 1.47 -6.94
CA PHE A 225 29.87 1.61 -6.30
C PHE A 225 30.64 0.29 -6.19
N GLY A 226 29.99 -0.86 -6.38
CA GLY A 226 30.61 -2.18 -6.24
C GLY A 226 30.97 -2.52 -4.78
N ILE A 227 30.31 -1.88 -3.80
CA ILE A 227 30.61 -2.04 -2.37
C ILE A 227 29.39 -2.55 -1.60
N ASP A 228 29.67 -3.36 -0.59
CA ASP A 228 28.70 -3.69 0.45
C ASP A 228 28.58 -2.49 1.39
N SER A 229 27.38 -1.92 1.45
CA SER A 229 27.08 -0.73 2.26
C SER A 229 26.32 -1.05 3.55
N GLU A 230 26.21 -2.32 3.94
CA GLU A 230 25.46 -2.73 5.13
C GLU A 230 26.03 -2.07 6.41
N HIS A 231 27.35 -1.81 6.46
CA HIS A 231 28.00 -1.08 7.55
C HIS A 231 27.54 0.38 7.71
N LEU A 232 26.92 0.99 6.67
CA LEU A 232 26.34 2.33 6.68
C LEU A 232 24.83 2.34 6.94
N VAL A 233 24.22 1.16 7.12
CA VAL A 233 22.80 1.03 7.46
C VAL A 233 22.62 1.18 8.97
N ARG A 234 21.62 1.97 9.35
CA ARG A 234 21.18 2.10 10.75
C ARG A 234 19.69 1.91 10.86
N TRP A 235 19.32 1.16 11.87
CA TRP A 235 17.95 0.85 12.19
C TRP A 235 17.52 1.52 13.48
N ILE A 236 16.33 2.14 13.44
CA ILE A 236 15.66 2.67 14.62
C ILE A 236 14.72 1.57 15.13
N GLY A 237 14.76 1.30 16.44
CA GLY A 237 13.88 0.31 17.06
C GLY A 237 12.41 0.71 16.94
N ARG A 238 11.53 -0.28 16.82
CA ARG A 238 10.07 -0.06 16.72
C ARG A 238 9.48 0.62 17.95
N GLU A 239 10.09 0.45 19.11
CA GLU A 239 9.70 1.04 20.38
C GLU A 239 9.74 2.58 20.39
N PHE A 240 10.49 3.17 19.46
CA PHE A 240 10.57 4.63 19.30
C PHE A 240 9.48 5.17 18.36
N GLU A 241 8.81 4.31 17.61
CA GLU A 241 7.78 4.73 16.66
C GLU A 241 6.55 5.28 17.40
N GLY A 242 6.11 6.47 17.03
CA GLY A 242 4.97 7.14 17.66
C GLY A 242 5.26 7.88 18.95
N ASN A 243 6.51 7.85 19.48
CA ASN A 243 6.95 8.70 20.56
C ASN A 243 7.90 9.77 20.03
N GLY A 244 7.37 10.98 19.76
CA GLY A 244 8.10 12.05 19.07
C GLY A 244 9.44 12.43 19.72
N ASP A 245 9.50 12.53 21.04
CA ASP A 245 10.71 12.96 21.76
C ASP A 245 11.77 11.84 21.82
N LEU A 246 11.35 10.62 22.11
CA LEU A 246 12.27 9.48 22.15
C LEU A 246 12.81 9.18 20.75
N LEU A 247 11.97 9.24 19.75
CA LEU A 247 12.39 9.08 18.35
C LEU A 247 13.37 10.18 17.93
N ALA A 248 13.10 11.44 18.28
CA ALA A 248 14.01 12.54 17.98
C ALA A 248 15.39 12.34 18.62
N LYS A 249 15.44 11.84 19.86
CA LYS A 249 16.69 11.53 20.54
C LYS A 249 17.42 10.36 19.88
N ALA A 250 16.72 9.26 19.59
CA ALA A 250 17.29 8.09 18.91
C ALA A 250 17.88 8.45 17.54
N VAL A 251 17.12 9.21 16.72
CA VAL A 251 17.60 9.70 15.43
C VAL A 251 18.83 10.59 15.61
N GLN A 252 18.82 11.52 16.58
CA GLN A 252 19.97 12.40 16.84
C GLN A 252 21.24 11.60 17.17
N ASP A 253 21.14 10.60 18.04
CA ASP A 253 22.29 9.80 18.47
C ASP A 253 22.85 8.95 17.32
N ILE A 254 21.97 8.30 16.57
CA ILE A 254 22.32 7.52 15.38
C ILE A 254 22.92 8.42 14.28
N PHE A 255 22.28 9.53 13.98
CA PHE A 255 22.75 10.48 12.98
C PHE A 255 24.13 11.03 13.33
N PHE A 256 24.36 11.39 14.59
CA PHE A 256 25.66 11.85 15.05
C PHE A 256 26.75 10.79 14.81
N SER A 257 26.46 9.51 15.07
CA SER A 257 27.40 8.42 14.83
C SER A 257 27.76 8.25 13.34
N LEU A 258 26.82 8.50 12.45
CA LEU A 258 27.03 8.44 10.99
C LEU A 258 27.75 9.69 10.47
N ALA A 259 27.38 10.88 10.98
CA ALA A 259 27.89 12.15 10.47
C ALA A 259 29.27 12.56 11.04
N LYS A 260 29.67 12.02 12.18
CA LYS A 260 30.92 12.36 12.88
C LYS A 260 31.76 11.13 13.25
N GLY A 261 31.31 9.94 12.92
CA GLY A 261 32.02 8.69 13.18
C GLY A 261 33.16 8.41 12.19
N PRO A 262 33.83 7.25 12.34
CA PRO A 262 34.95 6.86 11.46
C PRO A 262 34.51 6.69 10.00
N ASP A 263 33.26 6.30 9.76
CA ASP A 263 32.67 6.13 8.43
C ASP A 263 31.81 7.34 8.02
N GLN A 264 32.30 8.55 8.31
CA GLN A 264 31.57 9.79 8.07
C GLN A 264 30.87 9.80 6.71
N ILE A 265 29.53 9.86 6.73
CA ILE A 265 28.70 9.97 5.53
C ILE A 265 28.67 11.39 5.02
N THR A 266 28.43 11.55 3.70
CA THR A 266 28.20 12.84 3.05
C THR A 266 26.83 12.93 2.42
N ALA A 267 26.09 11.80 2.36
CA ALA A 267 24.68 11.75 2.00
C ALA A 267 23.94 10.73 2.84
N LEU A 268 22.64 10.92 3.00
CA LEU A 268 21.79 10.06 3.82
C LEU A 268 20.46 9.77 3.10
N TYR A 269 20.14 8.48 2.98
CA TYR A 269 18.84 8.02 2.54
C TYR A 269 17.95 7.71 3.75
N CYS A 270 16.89 8.48 3.93
CA CYS A 270 15.89 8.29 4.99
C CYS A 270 14.70 7.52 4.44
N MET A 271 14.34 6.41 5.10
CA MET A 271 13.26 5.54 4.66
C MET A 271 11.89 6.23 4.63
N GLN A 272 11.72 7.33 5.39
CA GLN A 272 10.49 8.13 5.44
C GLN A 272 10.74 9.56 5.96
N ASP A 273 9.82 10.48 5.66
CA ASP A 273 9.96 11.92 5.98
C ASP A 273 10.02 12.22 7.48
N ASP A 274 9.34 11.45 8.33
CA ASP A 274 9.40 11.65 9.77
C ASP A 274 10.83 11.50 10.31
N ILE A 275 11.59 10.54 9.76
CA ILE A 275 13.02 10.37 10.06
C ILE A 275 13.81 11.54 9.50
N ALA A 276 13.57 11.91 8.22
CA ALA A 276 14.30 13.00 7.58
C ALA A 276 14.12 14.34 8.31
N LEU A 277 12.89 14.65 8.76
CA LEU A 277 12.62 15.86 9.54
C LEU A 277 13.41 15.91 10.84
N LYS A 278 13.57 14.76 11.54
CA LYS A 278 14.37 14.69 12.77
C LYS A 278 15.88 14.78 12.48
N VAL A 279 16.31 14.21 11.35
CA VAL A 279 17.70 14.38 10.87
C VAL A 279 18.00 15.84 10.59
N MET A 280 17.11 16.58 9.91
CA MET A 280 17.28 18.01 9.63
C MET A 280 17.41 18.82 10.92
N ARG A 281 16.56 18.56 11.92
CA ARG A 281 16.64 19.21 13.23
C ARG A 281 17.95 18.87 13.97
N ALA A 282 18.41 17.63 13.85
CA ALA A 282 19.68 17.21 14.44
C ALA A 282 20.87 17.87 13.71
N ALA A 283 20.83 17.94 12.38
CA ALA A 283 21.85 18.61 11.57
C ALA A 283 22.00 20.09 11.96
N GLU A 284 20.89 20.82 12.07
CA GLU A 284 20.87 22.20 12.54
C GLU A 284 21.55 22.35 13.91
N LYS A 285 21.23 21.45 14.87
CA LYS A 285 21.79 21.45 16.20
C LYS A 285 23.32 21.20 16.21
N PHE A 286 23.81 20.39 15.28
CA PHE A 286 25.25 20.08 15.14
C PHE A 286 25.99 20.98 14.18
N GLY A 287 25.34 22.01 13.63
CA GLY A 287 25.94 22.94 12.67
C GLY A 287 26.26 22.31 11.32
N ILE A 288 25.58 21.21 10.95
CA ILE A 288 25.69 20.54 9.65
C ILE A 288 24.68 21.17 8.71
N LYS A 289 25.16 21.68 7.60
CA LYS A 289 24.31 22.34 6.59
C LYS A 289 23.76 21.30 5.61
N ILE A 290 22.45 21.35 5.35
CA ILE A 290 21.78 20.58 4.31
C ILE A 290 21.36 21.58 3.23
N PRO A 291 21.73 21.37 1.95
CA PRO A 291 22.47 20.21 1.40
C PRO A 291 24.00 20.35 1.41
N ASP A 292 24.60 21.48 1.79
CA ASP A 292 26.02 21.80 1.54
C ASP A 292 27.01 20.79 2.16
N ASP A 293 26.79 20.36 3.42
CA ASP A 293 27.64 19.42 4.14
C ASP A 293 27.08 17.97 4.06
N LEU A 294 25.77 17.82 3.90
CA LEU A 294 25.06 16.54 3.83
C LEU A 294 23.87 16.63 2.91
N GLU A 295 23.84 15.84 1.84
CA GLU A 295 22.64 15.66 1.04
C GLU A 295 21.72 14.61 1.62
N VAL A 296 20.40 14.85 1.60
CA VAL A 296 19.41 13.95 2.19
C VAL A 296 18.34 13.60 1.16
N VAL A 297 18.11 12.31 0.99
CA VAL A 297 16.97 11.74 0.24
C VAL A 297 15.94 11.23 1.22
N SER A 298 14.67 11.49 0.97
CA SER A 298 13.56 10.97 1.77
C SER A 298 12.41 10.47 0.92
N ILE A 299 11.73 9.44 1.40
CA ILE A 299 10.46 9.01 0.82
C ILE A 299 9.34 9.81 1.45
N ASN A 300 8.58 10.53 0.60
CA ASN A 300 7.53 11.44 1.05
C ASN A 300 6.28 10.68 1.49
N GLU A 301 5.99 10.75 2.77
CA GLU A 301 4.76 10.25 3.39
C GLU A 301 3.90 11.38 3.97
N TRP A 302 4.50 12.54 4.24
CA TRP A 302 3.87 13.69 4.88
C TRP A 302 3.67 14.86 3.91
N PRO A 303 2.62 15.66 4.06
CA PRO A 303 2.47 16.88 3.30
C PRO A 303 3.67 17.81 3.47
N ALA A 304 4.14 18.40 2.40
CA ALA A 304 5.31 19.30 2.38
C ALA A 304 5.20 20.53 3.30
N LEU A 305 4.03 20.75 3.91
CA LEU A 305 3.71 21.91 4.77
C LEU A 305 4.49 21.97 6.08
N GLU A 306 5.01 20.83 6.58
CA GLU A 306 5.80 20.81 7.83
C GLU A 306 7.28 21.12 7.64
N LEU A 307 7.81 20.98 6.43
CA LEU A 307 9.20 21.29 6.16
C LEU A 307 9.34 22.81 5.96
N LYS A 308 10.03 23.49 6.88
CA LYS A 308 10.36 24.93 6.74
C LYS A 308 11.12 25.23 5.44
N ARG A 309 11.79 24.21 4.87
CA ARG A 309 12.55 24.25 3.64
C ARG A 309 12.42 22.93 2.88
N PRO A 310 11.26 22.63 2.27
CA PRO A 310 11.04 21.36 1.55
C PRO A 310 11.99 21.16 0.36
N TRP A 311 12.62 22.23 -0.12
CA TRP A 311 13.60 22.20 -1.22
C TRP A 311 15.00 21.76 -0.83
N ASP A 312 15.30 21.63 0.46
CA ASP A 312 16.61 21.16 0.94
C ASP A 312 16.73 19.61 0.89
N LEU A 313 15.65 18.90 0.58
CA LEU A 313 15.60 17.43 0.49
C LEU A 313 15.34 16.96 -0.94
N HIS A 314 16.05 15.92 -1.35
CA HIS A 314 15.64 15.10 -2.50
C HIS A 314 14.50 14.19 -2.07
N ARG A 315 13.45 14.09 -2.89
CA ARG A 315 12.22 13.40 -2.50
C ARG A 315 11.86 12.29 -3.47
N ILE A 316 11.50 11.14 -2.93
CA ILE A 316 10.79 10.08 -3.64
C ILE A 316 9.32 10.25 -3.31
N VAL A 317 8.51 10.64 -4.28
CA VAL A 317 7.09 11.01 -4.10
C VAL A 317 6.21 9.87 -4.57
N ARG A 318 5.44 9.29 -3.65
CA ARG A 318 4.47 8.23 -3.95
C ARG A 318 3.16 8.84 -4.45
N LYS A 319 2.57 8.24 -5.49
CA LYS A 319 1.32 8.70 -6.13
C LYS A 319 0.10 8.21 -5.34
N LYS A 320 -0.09 8.72 -4.12
CA LYS A 320 -1.13 8.26 -3.18
C LYS A 320 -2.53 8.38 -3.75
N TYR A 321 -2.85 9.47 -4.45
CA TYR A 321 -4.13 9.63 -5.14
C TYR A 321 -4.37 8.47 -6.12
N GLN A 322 -3.40 8.14 -6.96
CA GLN A 322 -3.54 7.07 -7.95
C GLN A 322 -3.65 5.69 -7.30
N ILE A 323 -2.92 5.44 -6.21
CA ILE A 323 -3.08 4.22 -5.40
C ILE A 323 -4.52 4.10 -4.92
N GLY A 324 -5.12 5.19 -4.43
CA GLY A 324 -6.51 5.22 -3.99
C GLY A 324 -7.51 4.95 -5.12
N VAL A 325 -7.30 5.55 -6.30
CA VAL A 325 -8.12 5.32 -7.50
C VAL A 325 -8.12 3.83 -7.86
N VAL A 326 -6.94 3.26 -8.06
CA VAL A 326 -6.80 1.85 -8.48
C VAL A 326 -7.33 0.88 -7.42
N ALA A 327 -7.11 1.15 -6.14
CA ALA A 327 -7.66 0.32 -5.07
C ALA A 327 -9.18 0.32 -5.05
N ALA A 328 -9.81 1.48 -5.27
CA ALA A 328 -11.26 1.61 -5.32
C ALA A 328 -11.85 0.96 -6.59
N GLU A 329 -11.17 1.04 -7.74
CA GLU A 329 -11.58 0.35 -8.98
C GLU A 329 -11.58 -1.16 -8.77
N LEU A 330 -10.48 -1.73 -8.24
CA LEU A 330 -10.37 -3.15 -7.92
C LEU A 330 -11.46 -3.59 -6.94
N LEU A 331 -11.72 -2.81 -5.91
CA LEU A 331 -12.76 -3.11 -4.94
C LEU A 331 -14.15 -3.07 -5.55
N LYS A 332 -14.45 -2.04 -6.37
CA LYS A 332 -15.74 -1.88 -7.05
C LYS A 332 -16.02 -3.03 -8.03
N GLU A 333 -15.01 -3.51 -8.74
CA GLU A 333 -15.11 -4.71 -9.59
C GLU A 333 -15.48 -5.94 -8.75
N GLN A 334 -14.81 -6.17 -7.60
CA GLN A 334 -15.10 -7.28 -6.70
C GLN A 334 -16.53 -7.19 -6.12
N MET A 335 -16.96 -5.99 -5.69
CA MET A 335 -18.32 -5.76 -5.16
C MET A 335 -19.41 -6.01 -6.20
N ASN A 336 -19.12 -5.80 -7.47
CA ASN A 336 -20.05 -6.06 -8.58
C ASN A 336 -19.96 -7.49 -9.15
N GLY A 337 -19.14 -8.37 -8.54
CA GLY A 337 -18.95 -9.74 -9.02
C GLY A 337 -18.18 -9.82 -10.34
N ILE A 338 -17.52 -8.74 -10.75
CA ILE A 338 -16.68 -8.67 -11.94
C ILE A 338 -15.27 -9.03 -11.52
N ASN A 339 -14.70 -10.09 -12.06
CA ASN A 339 -13.33 -10.58 -11.82
C ASN A 339 -13.04 -11.22 -10.47
N ALA A 340 -12.88 -12.51 -10.51
CA ALA A 340 -12.44 -13.32 -9.38
C ALA A 340 -10.91 -13.40 -9.23
N GLU A 341 -10.13 -12.95 -10.22
CA GLU A 341 -8.66 -13.06 -10.14
C GLU A 341 -8.05 -11.91 -9.34
N SER A 342 -7.22 -12.30 -8.37
CA SER A 342 -6.45 -11.33 -7.57
C SER A 342 -5.42 -10.61 -8.43
N ARG A 343 -5.37 -9.28 -8.32
CA ARG A 343 -4.42 -8.43 -9.04
C ARG A 343 -3.52 -7.69 -8.07
N ASN A 344 -2.19 -7.77 -8.32
CA ASN A 344 -1.20 -7.03 -7.59
C ASN A 344 -0.69 -5.90 -8.49
N VAL A 345 -1.08 -4.67 -8.18
CA VAL A 345 -0.74 -3.48 -8.96
C VAL A 345 0.35 -2.70 -8.24
N GLN A 346 1.39 -2.34 -8.99
CA GLN A 346 2.48 -1.49 -8.52
C GLN A 346 2.37 -0.12 -9.21
N ILE A 347 2.41 0.94 -8.43
CA ILE A 347 2.37 2.33 -8.91
C ILE A 347 3.75 2.94 -8.70
N GLU A 348 4.43 3.28 -9.79
CA GLU A 348 5.77 3.86 -9.75
C GLU A 348 5.78 5.21 -9.02
N ALA A 349 6.73 5.38 -8.09
CA ALA A 349 7.01 6.64 -7.44
C ALA A 349 7.89 7.54 -8.32
N ASP A 350 7.76 8.85 -8.15
CA ASP A 350 8.60 9.82 -8.85
C ASP A 350 9.77 10.26 -7.96
N PHE A 351 10.95 10.43 -8.57
CA PHE A 351 12.09 11.06 -7.91
C PHE A 351 12.15 12.56 -8.25
N ILE A 352 12.14 13.41 -7.23
CA ILE A 352 12.22 14.89 -7.36
C ILE A 352 13.47 15.38 -6.64
N PRO A 353 14.52 15.79 -7.39
CA PRO A 353 15.71 16.41 -6.79
C PRO A 353 15.37 17.73 -6.06
N SER A 354 16.15 18.05 -5.03
CA SER A 354 16.04 19.36 -4.37
C SER A 354 16.48 20.47 -5.34
N ILE A 355 15.83 21.62 -5.23
CA ILE A 355 16.23 22.83 -5.97
C ILE A 355 17.18 23.62 -5.08
N SER A 356 18.47 23.29 -5.10
CA SER A 356 19.47 24.08 -4.38
C SER A 356 19.80 25.36 -5.15
N PRO A 357 19.89 26.54 -4.49
CA PRO A 357 20.33 27.78 -5.14
C PRO A 357 21.75 27.71 -5.69
N SER A 358 22.59 26.80 -5.21
CA SER A 358 23.99 26.63 -5.63
C SER A 358 24.16 25.95 -6.99
N SER A 359 23.17 25.25 -7.53
CA SER A 359 23.24 24.63 -8.86
C SER A 359 22.92 25.59 -10.03
N CYS A 360 22.49 26.82 -9.76
CA CYS A 360 22.15 27.81 -10.79
C CYS A 360 23.36 28.59 -11.38
N SER A 361 24.59 28.34 -10.90
CA SER A 361 25.74 29.19 -11.28
C SER A 361 26.67 28.61 -12.35
N SER A 362 26.46 27.42 -12.90
CA SER A 362 27.43 26.83 -13.86
C SER A 362 26.89 26.17 -15.12
N SER A 363 25.59 26.16 -15.39
CA SER A 363 25.10 25.71 -16.69
C SER A 363 23.89 26.52 -17.15
N GLY A 364 24.09 27.37 -18.17
CA GLY A 364 23.02 28.13 -18.81
C GLY A 364 22.03 27.29 -19.62
N GLN A 365 21.49 26.25 -19.04
CA GLN A 365 20.38 25.46 -19.60
C GLN A 365 19.09 25.79 -18.86
N THR A 366 18.28 26.58 -19.51
CA THR A 366 16.91 26.90 -19.11
C THR A 366 16.03 25.67 -19.22
N TRP A 367 15.66 25.10 -18.09
CA TRP A 367 14.62 24.04 -18.00
C TRP A 367 13.23 24.67 -18.20
N SER A 368 12.77 24.77 -19.45
CA SER A 368 11.44 25.32 -19.80
C SER A 368 10.29 24.31 -19.64
N GLY A 369 10.56 23.09 -19.18
CA GLY A 369 9.57 22.01 -19.09
C GLY A 369 8.87 21.82 -17.74
N ALA A 370 9.52 22.18 -16.63
CA ALA A 370 8.99 21.88 -15.29
C ALA A 370 8.04 22.93 -14.69
N GLN A 371 8.03 24.16 -15.24
CA GLN A 371 7.19 25.25 -14.71
C GLN A 371 5.72 25.23 -15.18
N LYS A 372 5.36 24.41 -16.17
CA LYS A 372 3.97 24.36 -16.64
C LYS A 372 3.04 23.52 -15.75
N ASN A 373 3.57 22.53 -15.01
CA ASN A 373 2.73 21.66 -14.18
C ASN A 373 2.47 22.16 -12.76
N GLN A 374 3.21 23.21 -12.29
CA GLN A 374 2.97 23.74 -10.93
C GLN A 374 1.88 24.81 -10.85
N LYS A 375 1.43 25.39 -11.98
CA LYS A 375 0.34 26.38 -11.97
C LYS A 375 -1.07 25.78 -12.12
N GLU A 376 -1.18 24.52 -12.51
CA GLU A 376 -2.49 23.83 -12.63
C GLU A 376 -2.94 23.11 -11.35
N ILE A 377 -2.09 23.05 -10.29
CA ILE A 377 -2.42 22.38 -9.01
C ILE A 377 -2.94 23.38 -7.94
N ILE A 378 -2.95 24.70 -8.23
CA ILE A 378 -3.38 25.74 -7.26
C ILE A 378 -4.56 26.57 -7.83
N GLN A 379 -5.43 25.96 -8.62
CA GLN A 379 -6.75 26.54 -8.91
C GLN A 379 -7.87 25.55 -8.59
#